data_b6ac486575640c6f221bbb3ca1e0b2a2
#
_entry.id   b6ac486575640c6f221bbb3ca1e0b2a2
#
_cell.length_a   1.000
_cell.length_b   1.000
_cell.length_c   1.000
_cell.angle_alpha   90.00
_cell.angle_beta   90.00
_cell.angle_gamma   90.00
#
_symmetry.space_group_name_H-M   'P 1'
#
loop_
_entity.id
_entity.type
_entity.pdbx_description
1 polymer ?
#
loop_
_entity_poly.entity_id
_entity_poly.type
_entity_poly.pdbx_seq_one_letter_code
_entity_poly.pdbx_strand_id
1 'polypeptide(L)'
;MGIFEKFKLGFKKSADSISSGLREIIVKKEIDDETLNKIEEFLISSDVGIDASAEIKSIISQRKIDPKKNIVEEINSILKEYILELMVPLERKDFFEKKENLNVTLVSGVNGVGKTTTIGKIG
;
A
#
# COMPACT_ATOMS: atom_id res chain seq x y z
N MET A 1 -2.31 26.08 4.07
CA MET A 1 -2.37 24.61 3.94
C MET A 1 -0.97 24.07 4.21
N GLY A 2 -0.78 23.43 5.36
CA GLY A 2 0.52 22.91 5.78
C GLY A 2 1.00 21.74 4.90
N ILE A 3 2.33 21.52 4.86
CA ILE A 3 2.96 20.43 4.09
C ILE A 3 2.37 19.07 4.47
N PHE A 4 2.04 18.86 5.75
CA PHE A 4 1.38 17.65 6.25
C PHE A 4 -0.04 17.43 5.68
N GLU A 5 -0.81 18.49 5.43
CA GLU A 5 -2.15 18.36 4.82
C GLU A 5 -2.06 17.95 3.35
N LYS A 6 -1.09 18.49 2.60
CA LYS A 6 -0.85 18.06 1.21
C LYS A 6 -0.41 16.60 1.11
N PHE A 7 0.38 16.11 2.08
CA PHE A 7 0.76 14.70 2.16
C PHE A 7 -0.43 13.80 2.45
N LYS A 8 -1.22 14.16 3.46
CA LYS A 8 -2.44 13.43 3.83
C LYS A 8 -3.42 13.34 2.66
N LEU A 9 -3.53 14.40 1.86
CA LEU A 9 -4.35 14.43 0.65
C LEU A 9 -3.79 13.55 -0.47
N GLY A 10 -2.47 13.48 -0.66
CA GLY A 10 -1.83 12.60 -1.66
C GLY A 10 -2.02 11.12 -1.33
N PHE A 11 -1.73 10.72 -0.10
CA PHE A 11 -1.97 9.35 0.37
C PHE A 11 -3.45 8.97 0.35
N LYS A 12 -4.33 9.90 0.72
CA LYS A 12 -5.77 9.68 0.68
C LYS A 12 -6.25 9.39 -0.75
N LYS A 13 -5.78 10.13 -1.74
CA LYS A 13 -6.13 9.88 -3.15
C LYS A 13 -5.76 8.48 -3.61
N SER A 14 -4.55 8.01 -3.29
CA SER A 14 -4.10 6.66 -3.67
C SER A 14 -4.89 5.58 -2.94
N ALA A 15 -5.12 5.74 -1.64
CA ALA A 15 -5.94 4.81 -0.85
C ALA A 15 -7.40 4.78 -1.32
N ASP A 16 -7.98 5.94 -1.62
CA ASP A 16 -9.34 6.06 -2.14
C ASP A 16 -9.46 5.44 -3.56
N SER A 17 -8.41 5.54 -4.39
CA SER A 17 -8.36 4.91 -5.71
C SER A 17 -8.36 3.38 -5.61
N ILE A 18 -7.56 2.80 -4.72
CA ILE A 18 -7.55 1.35 -4.48
C ILE A 18 -8.89 0.89 -3.91
N SER A 19 -9.41 1.59 -2.91
CA SER A 19 -10.70 1.25 -2.30
C SER A 19 -11.87 1.37 -3.26
N SER A 20 -11.88 2.36 -4.16
CA SER A 20 -12.93 2.52 -5.18
C SER A 20 -12.83 1.44 -6.26
N GLY A 21 -11.63 1.12 -6.75
CA GLY A 21 -11.42 0.04 -7.70
C GLY A 21 -11.86 -1.32 -7.15
N LEU A 22 -11.54 -1.61 -5.90
CA LEU A 22 -12.03 -2.84 -5.25
C LEU A 22 -13.56 -2.87 -5.13
N ARG A 23 -14.21 -1.72 -4.84
CA ARG A 23 -15.68 -1.64 -4.78
C ARG A 23 -16.34 -1.93 -6.12
N GLU A 24 -15.74 -1.49 -7.22
CA GLU A 24 -16.25 -1.77 -8.58
C GLU A 24 -16.15 -3.24 -8.94
N ILE A 25 -15.10 -3.93 -8.47
CA ILE A 25 -14.88 -5.36 -8.71
C ILE A 25 -15.79 -6.22 -7.83
N ILE A 26 -15.94 -5.84 -6.56
CA ILE A 26 -16.68 -6.59 -5.55
C ILE A 26 -18.15 -6.16 -5.57
N VAL A 27 -18.87 -6.57 -6.58
CA VAL A 27 -20.32 -6.29 -6.70
C VAL A 27 -21.17 -7.36 -5.98
N LYS A 28 -20.65 -8.57 -5.83
CA LYS A 28 -21.31 -9.71 -5.21
C LYS A 28 -21.00 -9.80 -3.71
N LYS A 29 -21.91 -10.40 -2.93
CA LYS A 29 -21.72 -10.66 -1.50
C LYS A 29 -20.76 -11.83 -1.21
N GLU A 30 -20.34 -12.56 -2.24
CA GLU A 30 -19.43 -13.70 -2.13
C GLU A 30 -18.25 -13.46 -3.08
N ILE A 31 -17.06 -13.84 -2.63
CA ILE A 31 -15.84 -13.78 -3.43
C ILE A 31 -15.67 -15.13 -4.11
N ASP A 32 -16.01 -15.17 -5.39
CA ASP A 32 -15.76 -16.30 -6.28
C ASP A 32 -14.37 -16.20 -6.94
N ASP A 33 -13.94 -17.26 -7.61
CA ASP A 33 -12.64 -17.30 -8.29
C ASP A 33 -12.50 -16.21 -9.38
N GLU A 34 -13.61 -15.83 -10.03
CA GLU A 34 -13.63 -14.75 -10.99
C GLU A 34 -13.32 -13.40 -10.31
N THR A 35 -13.91 -13.16 -9.15
CA THR A 35 -13.66 -11.96 -8.36
C THR A 35 -12.21 -11.92 -7.85
N LEU A 36 -11.67 -13.06 -7.39
CA LEU A 36 -10.28 -13.18 -6.97
C LEU A 36 -9.30 -12.85 -8.11
N ASN A 37 -9.57 -13.34 -9.32
CA ASN A 37 -8.74 -13.05 -10.49
C ASN A 37 -8.79 -11.55 -10.85
N LYS A 38 -9.97 -10.92 -10.81
CA LYS A 38 -10.12 -9.49 -11.05
C LYS A 38 -9.39 -8.63 -10.01
N ILE A 39 -9.39 -9.06 -8.75
CA ILE A 39 -8.63 -8.39 -7.67
C ILE A 39 -7.13 -8.48 -7.98
N GLU A 40 -6.62 -9.65 -8.35
CA GLU A 40 -5.22 -9.85 -8.70
C GLU A 40 -4.80 -8.96 -9.89
N GLU A 41 -5.56 -8.98 -10.99
CA GLU A 41 -5.33 -8.14 -12.16
C GLU A 41 -5.35 -6.65 -11.82
N PHE A 42 -6.27 -6.23 -10.97
CA PHE A 42 -6.35 -4.86 -10.48
C PHE A 42 -5.11 -4.45 -9.66
N LEU A 43 -4.64 -5.31 -8.77
CA LEU A 43 -3.43 -5.06 -7.97
C LEU A 43 -2.20 -4.96 -8.88
N ILE A 44 -2.06 -5.84 -9.86
CA ILE A 44 -0.97 -5.78 -10.86
C ILE A 44 -1.03 -4.47 -11.65
N SER A 45 -2.21 -4.08 -12.12
CA SER A 45 -2.40 -2.81 -12.85
C SER A 45 -2.14 -1.57 -12.00
N SER A 46 -2.17 -1.71 -10.69
CA SER A 46 -1.86 -0.67 -9.70
C SER A 46 -0.39 -0.70 -9.23
N ASP A 47 0.50 -1.34 -9.99
CA ASP A 47 1.94 -1.47 -9.69
C ASP A 47 2.30 -2.21 -8.38
N VAL A 48 1.41 -3.06 -7.88
CA VAL A 48 1.70 -3.87 -6.68
C VAL A 48 2.74 -4.98 -6.93
N GLY A 49 2.90 -5.37 -8.20
CA GLY A 49 3.78 -6.47 -8.58
C GLY A 49 3.07 -7.84 -8.60
N ILE A 50 3.56 -8.75 -9.45
CA ILE A 50 2.89 -10.02 -9.74
C ILE A 50 2.90 -10.94 -8.50
N ASP A 51 4.07 -11.11 -7.88
CA ASP A 51 4.25 -12.03 -6.75
C ASP A 51 3.41 -11.59 -5.54
N ALA A 52 3.47 -10.31 -5.18
CA ALA A 52 2.67 -9.75 -4.09
C ALA A 52 1.16 -9.84 -4.37
N SER A 53 0.73 -9.62 -5.61
CA SER A 53 -0.68 -9.72 -6.00
C SER A 53 -1.20 -11.15 -5.89
N ALA A 54 -0.40 -12.14 -6.31
CA ALA A 54 -0.74 -13.56 -6.19
C ALA A 54 -0.80 -14.01 -4.72
N GLU A 55 0.11 -13.52 -3.89
CA GLU A 55 0.12 -13.83 -2.45
C GLU A 55 -1.09 -13.21 -1.74
N ILE A 56 -1.43 -11.95 -2.02
CA ILE A 56 -2.63 -11.29 -1.51
C ILE A 56 -3.89 -12.06 -1.91
N LYS A 57 -4.01 -12.48 -3.18
CA LYS A 57 -5.11 -13.30 -3.67
C LYS A 57 -5.23 -14.61 -2.88
N SER A 58 -4.11 -15.29 -2.65
CA SER A 58 -4.07 -16.51 -1.84
C SER A 58 -4.56 -16.28 -0.42
N ILE A 59 -4.14 -15.20 0.22
CA ILE A 59 -4.59 -14.82 1.57
C ILE A 59 -6.10 -14.56 1.58
N ILE A 60 -6.63 -13.82 0.61
CA ILE A 60 -8.06 -13.53 0.50
C ILE A 60 -8.87 -14.82 0.31
N SER A 61 -8.40 -15.74 -0.55
CA SER A 61 -9.09 -17.02 -0.83
C SER A 61 -9.16 -17.93 0.40
N GLN A 62 -8.17 -17.88 1.28
CA GLN A 62 -8.09 -18.71 2.49
C GLN A 62 -8.88 -18.12 3.67
N ARG A 63 -9.12 -16.81 3.69
CA ARG A 63 -9.92 -16.17 4.74
C ARG A 63 -11.40 -16.40 4.51
N LYS A 64 -12.08 -16.92 5.54
CA LYS A 64 -13.54 -16.93 5.59
C LYS A 64 -14.03 -15.50 5.82
N ILE A 65 -14.38 -14.82 4.74
CA ILE A 65 -14.97 -13.49 4.82
C ILE A 65 -16.40 -13.61 5.31
N ASP A 66 -16.73 -12.92 6.39
CA ASP A 66 -18.08 -12.90 6.94
C ASP A 66 -19.03 -12.14 5.98
N PRO A 67 -20.05 -12.81 5.39
CA PRO A 67 -20.98 -12.15 4.46
C PRO A 67 -21.82 -11.03 5.10
N LYS A 68 -21.81 -10.92 6.43
CA LYS A 68 -22.49 -9.86 7.19
C LYS A 68 -21.65 -8.58 7.30
N LYS A 69 -20.34 -8.67 7.05
CA LYS A 69 -19.42 -7.53 7.07
C LYS A 69 -19.26 -6.92 5.69
N ASN A 70 -18.70 -5.72 5.66
CA ASN A 70 -18.34 -5.07 4.40
C ASN A 70 -17.09 -5.76 3.81
N ILE A 71 -17.29 -6.51 2.74
CA ILE A 71 -16.22 -7.28 2.07
C ILE A 71 -15.03 -6.38 1.68
N VAL A 72 -15.30 -5.16 1.21
CA VAL A 72 -14.25 -4.20 0.82
C VAL A 72 -13.40 -3.79 2.03
N GLU A 73 -14.01 -3.60 3.19
CA GLU A 73 -13.29 -3.28 4.43
C GLU A 73 -12.43 -4.45 4.91
N GLU A 74 -12.94 -5.67 4.80
CA GLU A 74 -12.18 -6.88 5.11
C GLU A 74 -10.97 -7.04 4.19
N ILE A 75 -11.12 -6.83 2.87
CA ILE A 75 -10.01 -6.89 1.92
C ILE A 75 -9.00 -5.76 2.17
N ASN A 76 -9.47 -4.55 2.45
CA ASN A 76 -8.57 -3.45 2.82
C ASN A 76 -7.78 -3.75 4.11
N SER A 77 -8.38 -4.46 5.07
CA SER A 77 -7.68 -4.91 6.27
C SER A 77 -6.59 -5.94 5.94
N ILE A 78 -6.89 -6.90 5.07
CA ILE A 78 -5.91 -7.89 4.59
C ILE A 78 -4.74 -7.21 3.89
N LEU A 79 -5.02 -6.28 2.97
CA LEU A 79 -3.99 -5.50 2.28
C LEU A 79 -3.11 -4.73 3.25
N LYS A 80 -3.72 -4.07 4.24
CA LYS A 80 -3.00 -3.33 5.27
C LYS A 80 -2.11 -4.23 6.11
N GLU A 81 -2.61 -5.37 6.55
CA GLU A 81 -1.86 -6.35 7.33
C GLU A 81 -0.66 -6.87 6.53
N TYR A 82 -0.87 -7.25 5.27
CA TYR A 82 0.18 -7.72 4.38
C TYR A 82 1.28 -6.66 4.15
N ILE A 83 0.89 -5.42 3.84
CA ILE A 83 1.86 -4.32 3.66
C ILE A 83 2.64 -4.05 4.95
N LEU A 84 1.98 -4.06 6.11
CA LEU A 84 2.67 -3.88 7.40
C LEU A 84 3.67 -4.99 7.66
N GLU A 85 3.34 -6.24 7.37
CA GLU A 85 4.23 -7.38 7.51
C GLU A 85 5.49 -7.25 6.64
N LEU A 86 5.34 -6.76 5.41
CA LEU A 86 6.47 -6.46 4.53
C LEU A 86 7.32 -5.27 5.00
N MET A 87 6.70 -4.24 5.56
CA MET A 87 7.37 -2.98 5.90
C MET A 87 8.06 -3.01 7.27
N VAL A 88 7.49 -3.70 8.27
CA VAL A 88 8.04 -3.74 9.63
C VAL A 88 9.50 -4.22 9.68
N PRO A 89 9.93 -5.27 8.95
CA PRO A 89 11.33 -5.69 8.94
C PRO A 89 12.29 -4.66 8.32
N LEU A 90 11.76 -3.72 7.53
CA LEU A 90 12.54 -2.68 6.86
C LEU A 90 12.65 -1.40 7.70
N GLU A 91 11.95 -1.32 8.83
CA GLU A 91 12.02 -0.17 9.73
C GLU A 91 13.43 -0.01 10.31
N ARG A 92 14.04 1.15 10.06
CA ARG A 92 15.34 1.50 10.60
C ARG A 92 15.20 2.58 11.65
N LYS A 93 15.23 2.19 12.91
CA LYS A 93 15.14 3.12 14.05
C LYS A 93 16.39 3.98 14.21
N ASP A 94 17.55 3.47 13.77
CA ASP A 94 18.85 4.12 13.86
C ASP A 94 19.17 5.11 12.74
N PHE A 95 18.24 5.34 11.80
CA PHE A 95 18.49 6.18 10.62
C PHE A 95 18.82 7.64 10.99
N PHE A 96 18.19 8.17 12.04
CA PHE A 96 18.39 9.55 12.53
C PHE A 96 19.32 9.64 13.73
N GLU A 97 19.89 8.53 14.19
CA GLU A 97 20.82 8.54 15.30
C GLU A 97 22.17 9.17 14.87
N LYS A 98 22.73 10.03 15.76
CA LYS A 98 24.07 10.58 15.55
C LYS A 98 25.08 9.44 15.66
N LYS A 99 25.73 9.11 14.56
CA LYS A 99 26.85 8.16 14.51
C LYS A 99 28.17 8.94 14.59
N GLU A 100 29.18 8.32 15.17
CA GLU A 100 30.53 8.89 15.24
C GLU A 100 31.16 9.10 13.84
N ASN A 101 30.69 8.32 12.85
CA ASN A 101 31.15 8.37 11.48
C ASN A 101 30.22 9.19 10.58
N LEU A 102 30.75 9.70 9.47
CA LEU A 102 30.00 10.41 8.44
C LEU A 102 28.90 9.49 7.85
N ASN A 103 27.65 9.95 7.96
CA ASN A 103 26.53 9.31 7.27
C ASN A 103 26.31 9.95 5.91
N VAL A 104 26.37 9.15 4.85
CA VAL A 104 26.09 9.60 3.48
C VAL A 104 24.79 8.98 3.00
N THR A 105 23.80 9.82 2.67
CA THR A 105 22.52 9.38 2.12
C THR A 105 22.38 9.89 0.69
N LEU A 106 22.23 8.98 -0.25
CA LEU A 106 21.96 9.30 -1.66
C LEU A 106 20.46 9.29 -1.93
N VAL A 107 19.91 10.41 -2.37
CA VAL A 107 18.50 10.51 -2.81
C VAL A 107 18.46 10.61 -4.33
N SER A 108 17.96 9.59 -5.00
CA SER A 108 17.85 9.52 -6.46
C SER A 108 16.40 9.41 -6.93
N GLY A 109 16.14 9.80 -8.17
CA GLY A 109 14.82 9.73 -8.79
C GLY A 109 14.72 10.64 -10.02
N VAL A 110 13.65 10.47 -10.81
CA VAL A 110 13.37 11.30 -11.98
C VAL A 110 13.00 12.74 -11.61
N ASN A 111 13.01 13.66 -12.57
CA ASN A 111 12.66 15.05 -12.32
C ASN A 111 11.19 15.16 -11.86
N GLY A 112 10.93 16.02 -10.89
CA GLY A 112 9.57 16.26 -10.36
C GLY A 112 9.07 15.23 -9.33
N VAL A 113 9.79 14.14 -9.05
CA VAL A 113 9.37 13.08 -8.12
C VAL A 113 9.41 13.46 -6.63
N GLY A 114 9.91 14.65 -6.30
CA GLY A 114 9.94 15.14 -4.92
C GLY A 114 11.25 14.90 -4.15
N LYS A 115 12.38 14.70 -4.85
CA LYS A 115 13.70 14.52 -4.22
C LYS A 115 14.04 15.63 -3.22
N THR A 116 13.96 16.89 -3.65
CA THR A 116 14.27 18.07 -2.83
C THR A 116 13.34 18.16 -1.62
N THR A 117 12.06 17.83 -1.79
CA THR A 117 11.08 17.80 -0.69
C THR A 117 11.42 16.71 0.32
N THR A 118 11.90 15.56 -0.12
CA THR A 118 12.33 14.45 0.74
C THR A 118 13.59 14.82 1.51
N ILE A 119 14.60 15.39 0.83
CA ILE A 119 15.83 15.86 1.46
C ILE A 119 15.52 16.90 2.55
N GLY A 120 14.66 17.89 2.26
CA GLY A 120 14.27 18.92 3.22
C GLY A 120 13.42 18.43 4.40
N LYS A 121 13.01 17.15 4.41
CA LYS A 121 12.31 16.51 5.54
C LYS A 121 13.22 15.61 6.38
N ILE A 122 14.26 15.09 5.76
CA ILE A 122 15.25 14.23 6.42
C ILE A 122 16.29 15.09 7.17
N GLY A 123 16.65 16.26 6.64
CA GLY A 123 17.57 17.24 7.25
C GLY A 123 16.84 18.26 8.08
#